data_7d9155d943e08bbe44efca4b61f84ecc
#
_entry.id   7d9155d943e08bbe44efca4b61f84ecc
#
_cell.length_a   1.000
_cell.length_b   1.000
_cell.length_c   1.000
_cell.angle_alpha   90.00
_cell.angle_beta   90.00
_cell.angle_gamma   90.00
#
_symmetry.space_group_name_H-M   'P 1'
#
loop_
_entity.id
_entity.type
_entity.pdbx_description
1 polymer ?
#
loop_
_entity_poly.entity_id
_entity_poly.type
_entity_poly.pdbx_seq_one_letter_code
_entity_poly.pdbx_strand_id
1 'polypeptide(L)'
;KEKGQEFDSVVSQIDNLIVGANEVGIALGTAVVAAESFGLGTVPIGDIQLHAFEAIWELNLLKYVVPMLGLCVGYPAEEPGQKPRLPKEAVCFEEKYNSDLTGLLKQYDEQYAVYLRERP
;
A
#
# COMPACT_ATOMS: atom_id res chain seq x y z
N LYS A 1 -21.62 31.07 -8.03
CA LYS A 1 -20.78 31.19 -6.79
C LYS A 1 -21.21 30.16 -5.73
N GLU A 2 -22.52 29.99 -5.50
CA GLU A 2 -23.03 29.01 -4.50
C GLU A 2 -22.70 27.56 -4.84
N LYS A 3 -22.82 27.14 -6.10
CA LYS A 3 -22.47 25.78 -6.55
C LYS A 3 -21.00 25.44 -6.36
N GLY A 4 -20.09 26.40 -6.45
CA GLY A 4 -18.66 26.19 -6.23
C GLY A 4 -18.31 25.96 -4.76
N GLN A 5 -18.98 26.68 -3.84
CA GLN A 5 -18.75 26.49 -2.39
C GLN A 5 -19.30 25.15 -1.88
N GLU A 6 -20.46 24.71 -2.39
CA GLU A 6 -21.06 23.41 -2.07
C GLU A 6 -20.16 22.26 -2.58
N PHE A 7 -19.64 22.37 -3.80
CA PHE A 7 -18.69 21.39 -4.36
C PHE A 7 -17.40 21.29 -3.54
N ASP A 8 -16.78 22.43 -3.18
CA ASP A 8 -15.58 22.46 -2.35
C ASP A 8 -15.81 21.83 -0.96
N SER A 9 -16.97 22.02 -0.36
CA SER A 9 -17.31 21.42 0.93
C SER A 9 -17.46 19.90 0.87
N VAL A 10 -17.99 19.38 -0.22
CA VAL A 10 -18.16 17.94 -0.44
C VAL A 10 -16.82 17.27 -0.73
N VAL A 11 -16.00 17.84 -1.60
CA VAL A 11 -14.72 17.26 -2.02
C VAL A 11 -13.66 17.28 -0.91
N SER A 12 -13.76 18.22 0.04
CA SER A 12 -12.84 18.34 1.17
C SER A 12 -13.15 17.40 2.35
N GLN A 13 -14.19 16.57 2.27
CA GLN A 13 -14.53 15.65 3.35
C GLN A 13 -13.54 14.47 3.41
N ILE A 14 -13.23 14.06 4.65
CA ILE A 14 -12.32 12.94 4.90
C ILE A 14 -12.79 11.63 4.25
N ASP A 15 -14.10 11.44 4.12
CA ASP A 15 -14.69 10.26 3.50
C ASP A 15 -14.23 10.08 2.04
N ASN A 16 -14.10 11.20 1.29
CA ASN A 16 -13.60 11.16 -0.08
C ASN A 16 -12.13 10.73 -0.16
N LEU A 17 -11.31 11.12 0.83
CA LEU A 17 -9.93 10.68 0.93
C LEU A 17 -9.85 9.18 1.19
N ILE A 18 -10.72 8.65 2.06
CA ILE A 18 -10.78 7.22 2.37
C ILE A 18 -11.22 6.42 1.14
N VAL A 19 -12.25 6.88 0.43
CA VAL A 19 -12.71 6.24 -0.82
C VAL A 19 -11.61 6.26 -1.86
N GLY A 20 -10.97 7.41 -2.09
CA GLY A 20 -9.86 7.55 -3.03
C GLY A 20 -8.68 6.65 -2.67
N ALA A 21 -8.34 6.51 -1.39
CA ALA A 21 -7.29 5.61 -0.93
C ALA A 21 -7.61 4.13 -1.24
N ASN A 22 -8.86 3.71 -1.05
CA ASN A 22 -9.32 2.36 -1.39
C ASN A 22 -9.23 2.10 -2.89
N GLU A 23 -9.67 3.04 -3.72
CA GLU A 23 -9.59 2.94 -5.19
C GLU A 23 -8.15 2.85 -5.68
N VAL A 24 -7.25 3.66 -5.12
CA VAL A 24 -5.81 3.58 -5.41
C VAL A 24 -5.24 2.22 -5.02
N GLY A 25 -5.63 1.67 -3.87
CA GLY A 25 -5.20 0.33 -3.44
C GLY A 25 -5.62 -0.78 -4.40
N ILE A 26 -6.86 -0.72 -4.91
CA ILE A 26 -7.39 -1.66 -5.91
C ILE A 26 -6.62 -1.52 -7.24
N ALA A 27 -6.41 -0.30 -7.71
CA ALA A 27 -5.66 -0.01 -8.92
C ALA A 27 -4.20 -0.47 -8.82
N LEU A 28 -3.54 -0.22 -7.67
CA LEU A 28 -2.19 -0.66 -7.39
C LEU A 28 -2.08 -2.20 -7.45
N GLY A 29 -2.95 -2.92 -6.75
CA GLY A 29 -2.94 -4.38 -6.75
C GLY A 29 -3.10 -4.96 -8.16
N THR A 30 -4.00 -4.37 -8.95
CA THR A 30 -4.21 -4.75 -10.35
C THR A 30 -2.97 -4.47 -11.21
N ALA A 31 -2.34 -3.30 -11.02
CA ALA A 31 -1.12 -2.92 -11.76
C ALA A 31 0.06 -3.85 -11.45
N VAL A 32 0.23 -4.24 -10.18
CA VAL A 32 1.26 -5.21 -9.75
C VAL A 32 1.07 -6.55 -10.47
N VAL A 33 -0.13 -7.12 -10.41
CA VAL A 33 -0.44 -8.40 -11.07
C VAL A 33 -0.24 -8.31 -12.58
N ALA A 34 -0.67 -7.21 -13.20
CA ALA A 34 -0.47 -7.00 -14.63
C ALA A 34 1.03 -6.92 -14.99
N ALA A 35 1.82 -6.16 -14.23
CA ALA A 35 3.26 -6.04 -14.47
C ALA A 35 3.97 -7.39 -14.33
N GLU A 36 3.67 -8.15 -13.27
CA GLU A 36 4.23 -9.49 -13.05
C GLU A 36 3.85 -10.48 -14.17
N SER A 37 2.64 -10.38 -14.74
CA SER A 37 2.23 -11.21 -15.88
C SER A 37 3.07 -10.98 -17.14
N PHE A 38 3.73 -9.82 -17.24
CA PHE A 38 4.69 -9.50 -18.31
C PHE A 38 6.15 -9.80 -17.94
N GLY A 39 6.41 -10.45 -16.80
CA GLY A 39 7.76 -10.73 -16.31
C GLY A 39 8.49 -9.51 -15.75
N LEU A 40 7.76 -8.47 -15.40
CA LEU A 40 8.32 -7.28 -14.77
C LEU A 40 8.28 -7.39 -13.24
N GLY A 41 9.29 -6.83 -12.58
CA GLY A 41 9.30 -6.65 -11.13
C GLY A 41 8.61 -5.35 -10.73
N THR A 42 8.07 -5.31 -9.51
CA THR A 42 7.36 -4.16 -8.98
C THR A 42 7.80 -3.84 -7.55
N VAL A 43 7.85 -2.54 -7.22
CA VAL A 43 8.09 -2.08 -5.85
C VAL A 43 7.07 -0.98 -5.52
N PRO A 44 6.02 -1.28 -4.73
CA PRO A 44 5.14 -0.27 -4.16
C PRO A 44 5.88 0.59 -3.14
N ILE A 45 5.71 1.92 -3.23
CA ILE A 45 6.38 2.91 -2.38
C ILE A 45 5.32 3.68 -1.58
N GLY A 46 5.25 3.43 -0.26
CA GLY A 46 4.36 4.13 0.66
C GLY A 46 4.90 5.49 1.14
N ASP A 47 6.21 5.65 1.18
CA ASP A 47 6.87 6.82 1.79
C ASP A 47 6.62 8.14 1.04
N ILE A 48 6.04 8.11 -0.16
CA ILE A 48 5.62 9.32 -0.86
C ILE A 48 4.66 10.18 -0.01
N GLN A 49 3.94 9.58 0.93
CA GLN A 49 3.04 10.29 1.84
C GLN A 49 3.79 11.17 2.84
N LEU A 50 5.02 10.80 3.21
CA LEU A 50 5.87 11.59 4.10
C LEU A 50 6.35 12.89 3.44
N HIS A 51 6.39 12.90 2.11
CA HIS A 51 6.83 14.01 1.26
C HIS A 51 5.74 14.43 0.28
N ALA A 52 4.47 14.37 0.72
CA ALA A 52 3.32 14.61 -0.14
C ALA A 52 3.32 16.01 -0.76
N PHE A 53 3.75 17.04 0.00
CA PHE A 53 3.80 18.42 -0.52
C PHE A 53 4.86 18.61 -1.58
N GLU A 54 6.03 18.00 -1.42
CA GLU A 54 7.10 18.00 -2.42
C GLU A 54 6.62 17.29 -3.70
N ALA A 55 5.98 16.12 -3.56
CA ALA A 55 5.43 15.38 -4.69
C ALA A 55 4.31 16.17 -5.42
N ILE A 56 3.43 16.86 -4.69
CA ILE A 56 2.41 17.73 -5.28
C ILE A 56 3.06 18.84 -6.10
N TRP A 57 4.11 19.45 -5.59
CA TRP A 57 4.82 20.53 -6.25
C TRP A 57 5.56 20.05 -7.50
N GLU A 58 6.37 19.00 -7.37
CA GLU A 58 7.18 18.45 -8.47
C GLU A 58 6.34 17.90 -9.62
N LEU A 59 5.19 17.28 -9.30
CA LEU A 59 4.28 16.72 -10.28
C LEU A 59 3.23 17.73 -10.76
N ASN A 60 3.24 18.96 -10.23
CA ASN A 60 2.26 20.02 -10.54
C ASN A 60 0.81 19.52 -10.43
N LEU A 61 0.51 18.84 -9.31
CA LEU A 61 -0.81 18.24 -9.09
C LEU A 61 -1.87 19.33 -8.88
N LEU A 62 -3.08 19.03 -9.33
CA LEU A 62 -4.22 19.93 -9.17
C LEU A 62 -4.71 19.95 -7.71
N LYS A 63 -5.47 21.00 -7.36
CA LYS A 63 -6.18 21.06 -6.07
C LYS A 63 -7.03 19.81 -5.87
N TYR A 64 -7.01 19.24 -4.69
CA TYR A 64 -7.67 17.99 -4.29
C TYR A 64 -7.08 16.69 -4.87
N VAL A 65 -5.93 16.74 -5.52
CA VAL A 65 -5.17 15.56 -5.91
C VAL A 65 -4.06 15.31 -4.89
N VAL A 66 -4.07 14.13 -4.27
CA VAL A 66 -3.09 13.74 -3.24
C VAL A 66 -2.33 12.50 -3.70
N PRO A 67 -0.99 12.52 -3.68
CA PRO A 67 -0.20 11.33 -3.98
C PRO A 67 -0.35 10.30 -2.84
N MET A 68 -0.88 9.13 -3.13
CA MET A 68 -1.14 8.10 -2.12
C MET A 68 -0.03 7.05 -2.10
N LEU A 69 0.39 6.58 -3.26
CA LEU A 69 1.37 5.51 -3.43
C LEU A 69 2.18 5.74 -4.70
N GLY A 70 3.46 5.36 -4.67
CA GLY A 70 4.29 5.19 -5.86
C GLY A 70 4.34 3.72 -6.26
N LEU A 71 4.59 3.45 -7.53
CA LEU A 71 4.87 2.12 -8.05
C LEU A 71 6.05 2.19 -9.01
N CYS A 72 7.17 1.59 -8.63
CA CYS A 72 8.27 1.34 -9.56
C CYS A 72 7.99 0.04 -10.31
N VAL A 73 8.19 0.07 -11.62
CA VAL A 73 8.03 -1.09 -12.50
C VAL A 73 9.27 -1.18 -13.39
N GLY A 74 9.85 -2.38 -13.49
CA GLY A 74 11.05 -2.59 -14.31
C GLY A 74 11.45 -4.05 -14.42
N TYR A 75 12.50 -4.31 -15.18
CA TYR A 75 13.06 -5.65 -15.24
C TYR A 75 13.78 -5.97 -13.92
N PRO A 76 13.49 -7.11 -13.26
CA PRO A 76 14.17 -7.49 -12.03
C PRO A 76 15.67 -7.70 -12.29
N ALA A 77 16.49 -7.06 -11.46
CA ALA A 77 17.95 -7.24 -11.53
C ALA A 77 18.44 -8.39 -10.63
N GLU A 78 17.58 -8.86 -9.73
CA GLU A 78 17.85 -9.94 -8.78
C GLU A 78 16.56 -10.73 -8.51
N GLU A 79 16.71 -11.95 -8.02
CA GLU A 79 15.59 -12.74 -7.52
C GLU A 79 15.60 -12.72 -5.99
N PRO A 80 14.87 -11.79 -5.36
CA PRO A 80 14.77 -11.75 -3.91
C PRO A 80 14.01 -12.98 -3.42
N GLY A 81 14.56 -13.68 -2.42
CA GLY A 81 13.88 -14.81 -1.78
C GLY A 81 12.51 -14.42 -1.21
N GLN A 82 11.70 -15.42 -0.91
CA GLN A 82 10.39 -15.20 -0.29
C GLN A 82 10.54 -14.69 1.15
N LYS A 83 10.03 -13.50 1.40
CA LYS A 83 9.95 -12.94 2.75
C LYS A 83 8.83 -13.63 3.53
N PRO A 84 9.07 -14.07 4.78
CA PRO A 84 8.02 -14.64 5.63
C PRO A 84 6.79 -13.74 5.72
N ARG A 85 5.63 -14.36 5.78
CA ARG A 85 4.34 -13.68 5.97
C ARG A 85 3.71 -14.15 7.26
N LEU A 86 2.84 -13.33 7.83
CA LEU A 86 2.00 -13.75 8.96
C LEU A 86 1.19 -15.00 8.56
N PRO A 87 0.99 -15.96 9.48
CA PRO A 87 0.15 -17.11 9.21
C PRO A 87 -1.28 -16.67 8.86
N LYS A 88 -1.97 -17.50 8.06
CA LYS A 88 -3.31 -17.18 7.57
C LYS A 88 -4.28 -16.86 8.69
N GLU A 89 -4.17 -17.58 9.80
CA GLU A 89 -5.01 -17.45 10.98
C GLU A 89 -4.83 -16.12 11.72
N ALA A 90 -3.73 -15.40 11.44
CA ALA A 90 -3.48 -14.06 11.98
C ALA A 90 -4.04 -12.92 11.10
N VAL A 91 -4.46 -13.21 9.86
CA VAL A 91 -4.92 -12.20 8.89
C VAL A 91 -6.29 -12.50 8.30
N CYS A 92 -6.76 -13.76 8.40
CA CYS A 92 -8.08 -14.18 7.91
C CYS A 92 -8.87 -14.77 9.08
N PHE A 93 -10.05 -14.24 9.34
CA PHE A 93 -10.92 -14.66 10.42
C PHE A 93 -12.27 -15.16 9.87
N GLU A 94 -12.78 -16.26 10.39
CA GLU A 94 -14.12 -16.73 10.10
C GLU A 94 -15.11 -16.09 11.08
N GLU A 95 -16.13 -15.40 10.56
CA GLU A 95 -17.22 -14.75 11.28
C GLU A 95 -16.83 -13.66 12.28
N LYS A 96 -15.80 -13.89 13.12
CA LYS A 96 -15.41 -12.97 14.19
C LYS A 96 -13.90 -12.77 14.25
N TYR A 97 -13.51 -11.52 14.53
CA TYR A 97 -12.11 -11.17 14.77
C TYR A 97 -11.60 -11.85 16.06
N ASN A 98 -10.42 -12.46 15.98
CA ASN A 98 -9.69 -12.94 17.15
C ASN A 98 -8.69 -11.87 17.60
N SER A 99 -8.88 -11.32 18.79
CA SER A 99 -8.00 -10.29 19.36
C SER A 99 -6.71 -10.85 20.00
N ASP A 100 -6.65 -12.15 20.31
CA ASP A 100 -5.45 -12.79 20.86
C ASP A 100 -4.65 -13.47 19.75
N LEU A 101 -3.69 -12.74 19.22
CA LEU A 101 -2.75 -13.18 18.18
C LEU A 101 -1.35 -13.45 18.74
N THR A 102 -1.17 -13.39 20.07
CA THR A 102 0.15 -13.41 20.74
C THR A 102 1.00 -14.60 20.32
N GLY A 103 0.40 -15.80 20.26
CA GLY A 103 1.11 -17.02 19.86
C GLY A 103 1.54 -17.01 18.40
N LEU A 104 0.67 -16.53 17.51
CA LEU A 104 0.94 -16.45 16.07
C LEU A 104 1.99 -15.38 15.74
N LEU A 105 1.95 -14.26 16.44
CA LEU A 105 2.96 -13.19 16.28
C LEU A 105 4.33 -13.66 16.75
N LYS A 106 4.42 -14.36 17.89
CA LYS A 106 5.67 -14.94 18.37
C LYS A 106 6.28 -15.93 17.38
N GLN A 107 5.45 -16.82 16.82
CA GLN A 107 5.90 -17.75 15.77
C GLN A 107 6.42 -17.02 14.53
N TYR A 108 5.75 -15.96 14.11
CA TYR A 108 6.19 -15.12 13.00
C TYR A 108 7.53 -14.44 13.31
N ASP A 109 7.70 -13.87 14.49
CA ASP A 109 8.93 -13.21 14.91
C ASP A 109 10.13 -14.16 14.90
N GLU A 110 9.94 -15.41 15.34
CA GLU A 110 10.97 -16.45 15.28
C GLU A 110 11.37 -16.76 13.83
N GLN A 111 10.41 -16.94 12.94
CA GLN A 111 10.66 -17.17 11.51
C GLN A 111 11.34 -15.95 10.84
N TYR A 112 10.88 -14.76 11.18
CA TYR A 112 11.44 -13.54 10.63
C TYR A 112 12.86 -13.26 11.10
N ALA A 113 13.18 -13.60 12.35
CA ALA A 113 14.54 -13.52 12.90
C ALA A 113 15.51 -14.47 12.18
N VAL A 114 15.06 -15.67 11.78
CA VAL A 114 15.86 -16.59 10.96
C VAL A 114 16.10 -15.99 9.57
N TYR A 115 15.03 -15.53 8.93
CA TYR A 115 15.12 -14.89 7.61
C TYR A 115 16.12 -13.70 7.59
N LEU A 116 16.10 -12.85 8.63
CA LEU A 116 17.02 -11.71 8.71
C LEU A 116 18.50 -12.11 8.89
N ARG A 117 18.77 -13.27 9.52
CA ARG A 117 20.15 -13.78 9.66
C ARG A 117 20.67 -14.42 8.38
N GLU A 118 19.78 -15.03 7.59
CA GLU A 118 20.12 -15.74 6.36
C GLU A 118 20.09 -14.84 5.12
N ARG A 119 19.55 -13.63 5.27
CA ARG A 119 19.49 -12.66 4.18
C ARG A 119 20.89 -12.15 3.87
N PRO A 120 21.36 -12.25 2.59
CA PRO A 120 22.65 -11.73 2.14
C PRO A 120 22.77 -10.20 2.26
#